data_0e19fad6231f743508106daed1062498
#
_entry.id   0e19fad6231f743508106daed1062498
#
_cell.length_a   1.000
_cell.length_b   1.000
_cell.length_c   1.000
_cell.angle_alpha   90.00
_cell.angle_beta   90.00
_cell.angle_gamma   90.00
#
_symmetry.space_group_name_H-M   'P 1'
#
loop_
_entity.id
_entity.type
_entity.pdbx_description
1 polymer ?
#
loop_
_entity_poly.entity_id
_entity_poly.type
_entity_poly.pdbx_seq_one_letter_code
_entity_poly.pdbx_strand_id
1 'polypeptide(L)' 'MISFYEWITTKYRTKSGDFKDNRFGDLARDVYRDRNFPAASTDKEEISGYLRRCGACGPCMETFEAAWKKYAKEN' A
#
# COMPACT_ATOMS: atom_id res chain seq x y z
N MET A 1 -14.60 2.69 7.46
CA MET A 1 -13.16 2.47 7.27
C MET A 1 -12.87 2.21 5.80
N ILE A 2 -11.97 3.00 5.20
CA ILE A 2 -11.58 2.76 3.81
C ILE A 2 -10.56 1.63 3.74
N SER A 3 -10.42 1.01 2.57
CA SER A 3 -9.44 -0.07 2.40
C SER A 3 -8.00 0.49 2.42
N PHE A 4 -7.04 -0.38 2.68
CA PHE A 4 -5.64 0.00 2.64
C PHE A 4 -5.25 0.53 1.26
N TYR A 5 -5.72 -0.14 0.20
CA TYR A 5 -5.48 0.29 -1.18
C TYR A 5 -5.95 1.73 -1.40
N GLU A 6 -7.20 2.01 -1.02
CA GLU A 6 -7.78 3.34 -1.21
C GLU A 6 -7.01 4.39 -0.41
N TRP A 7 -6.66 4.06 0.83
CA TRP A 7 -5.93 4.97 1.70
C TRP A 7 -4.56 5.33 1.11
N ILE A 8 -3.75 4.32 0.75
CA ILE A 8 -2.38 4.57 0.33
C ILE A 8 -2.31 5.23 -1.06
N THR A 9 -3.19 4.84 -1.98
CA THR A 9 -3.20 5.42 -3.32
C THR A 9 -3.76 6.83 -3.34
N THR A 10 -4.52 7.22 -2.33
CA THR A 10 -5.04 8.58 -2.20
C THR A 10 -4.05 9.47 -1.46
N LYS A 11 -3.55 8.98 -0.32
CA LYS A 11 -2.68 9.79 0.55
C LYS A 11 -1.35 10.17 -0.12
N TYR A 12 -0.79 9.28 -0.90
CA TYR A 12 0.52 9.48 -1.50
C TYR A 12 0.47 9.83 -2.98
N ARG A 13 -0.68 10.25 -3.46
CA ARG A 13 -0.83 10.77 -4.82
C ARG A 13 -0.63 12.28 -4.82
N THR A 14 0.05 12.79 -5.86
CA THR A 14 0.24 14.23 -6.02
C THR A 14 -0.94 14.84 -6.77
N LYS A 15 -0.99 16.19 -6.81
CA LYS A 15 -2.05 16.90 -7.54
C LYS A 15 -2.02 16.62 -9.03
N SER A 16 -0.85 16.29 -9.59
CA SER A 16 -0.71 15.98 -11.01
C SER A 16 -1.12 14.54 -11.35
N GLY A 17 -1.47 13.75 -10.37
CA GLY A 17 -1.86 12.35 -10.57
C GLY A 17 -0.74 11.34 -10.44
N ASP A 18 0.49 11.81 -10.25
CA ASP A 18 1.63 10.94 -9.97
C ASP A 18 1.67 10.58 -8.50
N PHE A 19 2.61 9.72 -8.12
CA PHE A 19 2.79 9.36 -6.73
C PHE A 19 3.99 10.10 -6.13
N LYS A 20 3.96 10.32 -4.82
CA LYS A 20 5.03 11.04 -4.13
C LYS A 20 6.35 10.31 -4.26
N ASP A 21 7.45 11.07 -4.33
CA ASP A 21 8.79 10.55 -4.51
C ASP A 21 9.40 10.16 -3.16
N ASN A 22 8.86 9.10 -2.57
CA ASN A 22 9.36 8.50 -1.35
C ASN A 22 8.93 7.04 -1.33
N ARG A 23 9.38 6.29 -0.31
CA ARG A 23 9.10 4.84 -0.26
C ARG A 23 7.61 4.51 -0.21
N PHE A 24 6.81 5.36 0.44
CA PHE A 24 5.37 5.13 0.53
C PHE A 24 4.69 5.42 -0.82
N GLY A 25 5.15 6.44 -1.53
CA GLY A 25 4.66 6.72 -2.87
C GLY A 25 5.03 5.61 -3.85
N ASP A 26 6.21 5.03 -3.71
CA ASP A 26 6.64 3.90 -4.53
C ASP A 26 5.75 2.68 -4.28
N LEU A 27 5.46 2.40 -3.01
CA LEU A 27 4.54 1.30 -2.67
C LEU A 27 3.13 1.57 -3.21
N ALA A 28 2.65 2.80 -3.07
CA ALA A 28 1.34 3.18 -3.57
C ALA A 28 1.24 2.98 -5.09
N ARG A 29 2.29 3.35 -5.82
CA ARG A 29 2.33 3.17 -7.27
C ARG A 29 2.29 1.69 -7.64
N ASP A 30 3.08 0.87 -6.96
CA ASP A 30 3.11 -0.57 -7.23
C ASP A 30 1.75 -1.20 -6.97
N VAL A 31 1.12 -0.85 -5.86
CA VAL A 31 -0.21 -1.32 -5.50
C VAL A 31 -1.24 -0.87 -6.52
N TYR A 32 -1.16 0.37 -6.96
CA TYR A 32 -2.11 0.94 -7.92
C TYR A 32 -2.05 0.22 -9.27
N ARG A 33 -0.85 -0.18 -9.69
CA ARG A 33 -0.64 -0.85 -10.98
C ARG A 33 -0.97 -2.33 -10.95
N ASP A 34 -1.07 -2.91 -9.77
CA ASP A 34 -1.30 -4.35 -9.62
C ASP A 34 -2.80 -4.64 -9.61
N ARG A 35 -3.29 -5.16 -10.73
CA ARG A 35 -4.70 -5.47 -10.90
C ARG A 35 -5.22 -6.58 -10.00
N ASN A 36 -4.32 -7.41 -9.49
CA ASN A 36 -4.69 -8.54 -8.64
C ASN A 36 -4.62 -8.20 -7.15
N PHE A 37 -4.20 -7.00 -6.81
CA PHE A 37 -4.11 -6.57 -5.42
C PHE A 37 -5.50 -6.59 -4.79
N PRO A 38 -5.64 -7.09 -3.53
CA PRO A 38 -6.95 -7.11 -2.85
C PRO A 38 -7.37 -5.70 -2.44
N ALA A 39 -7.91 -4.95 -3.41
CA ALA A 39 -8.17 -3.53 -3.27
C ALA A 39 -9.23 -3.18 -2.23
N ALA A 40 -10.13 -4.11 -1.91
CA ALA A 40 -11.18 -3.88 -0.92
C ALA A 40 -10.77 -4.31 0.49
N SER A 41 -9.57 -4.90 0.65
CA SER A 41 -9.20 -5.50 1.92
C SER A 41 -8.82 -4.48 2.99
N THR A 42 -9.29 -4.74 4.20
CA THR A 42 -8.87 -4.03 5.41
C THR A 42 -8.09 -4.97 6.34
N ASP A 43 -7.73 -6.16 5.85
CA ASP A 43 -7.09 -7.20 6.65
C ASP A 43 -5.59 -7.24 6.36
N LYS A 44 -4.80 -6.91 7.38
CA LYS A 44 -3.34 -6.89 7.27
C LYS A 44 -2.78 -8.23 6.84
N GLU A 45 -3.31 -9.33 7.38
CA GLU A 45 -2.79 -10.66 7.07
C GLU A 45 -3.04 -11.03 5.61
N GLU A 46 -4.20 -10.67 5.08
CA GLU A 46 -4.52 -10.93 3.68
C GLU A 46 -3.56 -10.17 2.76
N ILE A 47 -3.36 -8.89 3.03
CA ILE A 47 -2.50 -8.04 2.20
C ILE A 47 -1.04 -8.47 2.33
N SER A 48 -0.59 -8.71 3.56
CA SER A 48 0.78 -9.17 3.82
C SER A 48 1.07 -10.49 3.10
N GLY A 49 0.14 -11.45 3.21
CA GLY A 49 0.27 -12.73 2.53
C GLY A 49 0.30 -12.59 1.02
N TYR A 50 -0.52 -11.70 0.47
CA TYR A 50 -0.52 -11.42 -0.96
C TYR A 50 0.83 -10.88 -1.42
N LEU A 51 1.36 -9.88 -0.70
CA LEU A 51 2.64 -9.27 -1.06
C LEU A 51 3.78 -10.30 -1.02
N ARG A 52 3.78 -11.18 -0.02
CA ARG A 52 4.79 -12.24 0.06
C ARG A 52 4.70 -13.19 -1.12
N ARG A 53 3.49 -13.56 -1.53
CA ARG A 53 3.29 -14.43 -2.69
C ARG A 53 3.77 -13.78 -3.98
N CYS A 54 3.70 -12.45 -4.06
CA CYS A 54 4.19 -11.70 -5.22
C CYS A 54 5.70 -11.50 -5.21
N GLY A 55 6.40 -12.01 -4.19
CA GLY A 55 7.84 -11.93 -4.11
C GLY A 55 8.37 -10.60 -3.58
N ALA A 56 7.56 -9.87 -2.80
CA ALA A 56 8.01 -8.62 -2.21
C ALA A 56 9.24 -8.86 -1.35
N CYS A 57 10.28 -8.06 -1.57
CA CYS A 57 11.55 -8.17 -0.84
C CYS A 57 11.44 -7.59 0.58
N GLY A 58 12.49 -7.80 1.39
CA GLY A 58 12.54 -7.29 2.75
C GLY A 58 12.25 -5.80 2.87
N PRO A 59 12.94 -4.92 2.10
CA PRO A 59 12.66 -3.49 2.15
C PRO A 59 11.22 -3.14 1.78
N CYS A 60 10.62 -3.85 0.82
CA CYS A 60 9.22 -3.63 0.46
C CYS A 60 8.29 -4.00 1.60
N MET A 61 8.56 -5.10 2.28
CA MET A 61 7.75 -5.53 3.43
C MET A 61 7.92 -4.57 4.61
N GLU A 62 9.12 -4.04 4.83
CA GLU A 62 9.35 -3.04 5.86
C GLU A 62 8.54 -1.77 5.59
N THR A 63 8.52 -1.34 4.33
CA THR A 63 7.72 -0.19 3.92
C THR A 63 6.23 -0.45 4.15
N PHE A 64 5.78 -1.64 3.80
CA PHE A 64 4.38 -2.02 4.04
C PHE A 64 4.05 -1.98 5.53
N GLU A 65 4.91 -2.52 6.39
CA GLU A 65 4.65 -2.52 7.84
C GLU A 65 4.57 -1.10 8.38
N ALA A 66 5.47 -0.22 7.94
CA ALA A 66 5.43 1.19 8.35
C ALA A 66 4.17 1.89 7.85
N ALA A 67 3.77 1.61 6.61
CA ALA A 67 2.56 2.17 6.03
C ALA A 67 1.31 1.67 6.78
N TRP A 68 1.29 0.39 7.13
CA TRP A 68 0.16 -0.17 7.86
C TRP A 68 -0.04 0.50 9.21
N LYS A 69 1.04 0.78 9.92
CA LYS A 69 0.94 1.48 11.21
C LYS A 69 0.26 2.84 11.05
N LYS A 70 0.60 3.57 9.98
CA LYS A 70 -0.03 4.86 9.70
C LYS A 70 -1.51 4.69 9.35
N TYR A 71 -1.79 3.71 8.51
CA TYR A 71 -3.16 3.42 8.10
C TYR A 71 -4.05 3.07 9.31
N ALA A 72 -3.58 2.16 10.15
CA ALA A 72 -4.32 1.75 11.33
C ALA A 72 -4.56 2.90 12.31
N LYS A 73 -3.58 3.81 12.40
CA LYS A 73 -3.70 4.97 13.29
C LYS A 73 -4.71 5.98 12.78
N GLU A 74 -4.82 6.14 11.45
CA GLU A 74 -5.73 7.11 10.83
C GLU A 74 -7.15 6.56 10.64
N ASN A 75 -7.31 5.28 10.77
CA ASN A 75 -8.60 4.61 10.61
C ASN A 75 -8.96 3.87 11.91
#